data_de389018d26282bb643a321861d2fa79
#
_entry.id   de389018d26282bb643a321861d2fa79
#
_cell.length_a   1.000
_cell.length_b   1.000
_cell.length_c   1.000
_cell.angle_alpha   90.00
_cell.angle_beta   90.00
_cell.angle_gamma   90.00
#
_symmetry.space_group_name_H-M   'P 1'
#
loop_
_entity.id
_entity.type
_entity.pdbx_description
1 polymer ?
#
loop_
_entity_poly.entity_id
_entity_poly.type
_entity_poly.pdbx_seq_one_letter_code
_entity_poly.pdbx_strand_id
1 'polypeptide(L)'
;MNGGKDFSPWSKKDDLLYRTMRIPVEAVLGRDGVGLADCAIAESKFEKGEDTSPRMLPLVQRMNDIRRGGTPDIEFAANGLLVRSLLAGGQSADARKTVADLHRQFEERELTRFLPNMDAMLCRIALHTGDLDEADVWYRVKAPREPMHINILKRYQYFTQAMVELANGKPDSALLTLTPMEPYCTACMRYIDTIHLKVLTAIALYQKRDEAWREPLTAALALAEEYRFIRTVSVYGAAVLPLLDALEWSGNAKWHKRLMADVRAQAAIYPRFLQPRLSMSEALTAAEMQVLRLICADKSNAEIGEILSIRVSTVKSHVSSVLSKLGVNRRSEARTAAKKLWLISEDQ
;
A
#
# COMPACT_ATOMS: atom_id res chain seq x y z
N MET A 1 12.29 1.21 -11.05
CA MET A 1 13.02 1.36 -12.28
C MET A 1 13.55 2.77 -12.40
N ASN A 2 14.35 3.04 -13.31
CA ASN A 2 15.28 4.14 -13.43
C ASN A 2 14.62 5.48 -13.60
N GLY A 3 15.27 6.56 -13.20
CA GLY A 3 14.82 7.95 -13.27
C GLY A 3 14.33 8.49 -14.61
N GLY A 4 14.00 7.63 -15.56
CA GLY A 4 13.42 8.02 -16.83
C GLY A 4 11.92 8.31 -16.76
N LYS A 5 11.36 8.76 -17.87
CA LYS A 5 9.91 8.93 -18.03
C LYS A 5 9.18 7.65 -17.68
N ASP A 6 8.02 7.77 -17.05
CA ASP A 6 7.03 6.72 -17.11
C ASP A 6 6.69 6.42 -18.56
N PHE A 7 6.27 5.21 -18.81
CA PHE A 7 5.78 4.89 -20.14
C PHE A 7 4.69 5.90 -20.51
N SER A 8 4.88 6.56 -21.65
CA SER A 8 3.93 7.50 -22.25
C SER A 8 2.57 6.84 -22.48
N PRO A 9 1.53 7.62 -22.82
CA PRO A 9 0.18 7.10 -22.93
C PRO A 9 0.16 5.82 -23.79
N TRP A 10 -0.29 4.75 -23.15
CA TRP A 10 -0.38 3.45 -23.76
C TRP A 10 -1.53 3.46 -24.75
N SER A 11 -1.24 3.24 -26.01
CA SER A 11 -2.27 3.14 -27.04
C SER A 11 -3.10 1.85 -26.87
N LYS A 12 -4.23 1.77 -27.58
CA LYS A 12 -5.01 0.53 -27.64
C LYS A 12 -4.25 -0.65 -28.29
N LYS A 13 -3.16 -0.35 -28.98
CA LYS A 13 -2.34 -1.30 -29.75
C LYS A 13 -1.01 -1.63 -29.11
N ASP A 14 -0.79 -1.24 -27.85
CA ASP A 14 0.49 -1.39 -27.18
C ASP A 14 0.97 -2.84 -27.17
N ASP A 15 0.09 -3.79 -26.90
CA ASP A 15 0.43 -5.21 -26.91
C ASP A 15 0.98 -5.67 -28.25
N LEU A 16 0.37 -5.21 -29.34
CA LEU A 16 0.82 -5.57 -30.67
C LEU A 16 2.20 -4.94 -30.95
N LEU A 17 2.36 -3.66 -30.61
CA LEU A 17 3.62 -2.96 -30.79
C LEU A 17 4.76 -3.65 -30.04
N TYR A 18 4.58 -3.91 -28.73
CA TYR A 18 5.64 -4.54 -27.94
C TYR A 18 5.94 -5.98 -28.38
N ARG A 19 4.93 -6.76 -28.79
CA ARG A 19 5.15 -8.11 -29.32
C ARG A 19 5.95 -8.09 -30.62
N THR A 20 5.67 -7.17 -31.51
CA THR A 20 6.42 -7.04 -32.79
C THR A 20 7.81 -6.48 -32.58
N MET A 21 8.01 -5.63 -31.58
CA MET A 21 9.31 -5.00 -31.30
C MET A 21 10.25 -5.88 -30.46
N ARG A 22 9.77 -6.99 -29.85
CA ARG A 22 10.58 -7.82 -28.96
C ARG A 22 11.89 -8.29 -29.62
N ILE A 23 11.79 -8.94 -30.76
CA ILE A 23 13.00 -9.47 -31.48
C ILE A 23 13.93 -8.33 -31.90
N PRO A 24 13.47 -7.25 -32.55
CA PRO A 24 14.34 -6.11 -32.88
C PRO A 24 15.01 -5.48 -31.66
N VAL A 25 14.28 -5.33 -30.54
CA VAL A 25 14.81 -4.75 -29.29
C VAL A 25 15.90 -5.62 -28.69
N GLU A 26 15.68 -6.94 -28.62
CA GLU A 26 16.67 -7.88 -28.12
C GLU A 26 17.90 -7.93 -29.03
N ALA A 27 17.73 -7.85 -30.35
CA ALA A 27 18.83 -7.85 -31.32
C ALA A 27 19.69 -6.58 -31.24
N VAL A 28 19.05 -5.40 -31.01
CA VAL A 28 19.76 -4.10 -30.98
C VAL A 28 20.38 -3.85 -29.60
N LEU A 29 19.66 -4.14 -28.52
CA LEU A 29 20.09 -3.82 -27.15
C LEU A 29 20.86 -4.97 -26.48
N GLY A 30 20.88 -6.16 -27.07
CA GLY A 30 21.53 -7.33 -26.47
C GLY A 30 20.95 -7.62 -25.07
N ARG A 31 21.80 -7.74 -24.06
CA ARG A 31 21.37 -8.04 -22.67
C ARG A 31 20.38 -7.03 -22.11
N ASP A 32 20.49 -5.76 -22.48
CA ASP A 32 19.57 -4.69 -22.03
C ASP A 32 18.19 -4.79 -22.70
N GLY A 33 18.08 -5.57 -23.77
CA GLY A 33 16.84 -5.83 -24.49
C GLY A 33 16.08 -7.06 -23.99
N VAL A 34 16.79 -8.05 -23.43
CA VAL A 34 16.19 -9.34 -23.02
C VAL A 34 15.14 -9.15 -21.93
N GLY A 35 13.86 -9.39 -22.30
CA GLY A 35 12.73 -9.25 -21.41
C GLY A 35 12.16 -7.82 -21.28
N LEU A 36 12.77 -6.82 -21.92
CA LEU A 36 12.30 -5.43 -21.81
C LEU A 36 10.87 -5.26 -22.37
N ALA A 37 10.60 -5.81 -23.55
CA ALA A 37 9.27 -5.79 -24.15
C ALA A 37 8.25 -6.60 -23.34
N ASP A 38 8.66 -7.73 -22.77
CA ASP A 38 7.82 -8.58 -21.93
C ASP A 38 7.42 -7.83 -20.63
N CYS A 39 8.36 -7.12 -20.00
CA CYS A 39 8.08 -6.25 -18.86
C CYS A 39 7.12 -5.10 -19.23
N ALA A 40 7.33 -4.45 -20.37
CA ALA A 40 6.47 -3.36 -20.83
C ALA A 40 5.02 -3.83 -21.07
N ILE A 41 4.83 -5.01 -21.69
CA ILE A 41 3.50 -5.61 -21.86
C ILE A 41 2.86 -5.93 -20.52
N ALA A 42 3.61 -6.58 -19.62
CA ALA A 42 3.12 -6.97 -18.30
C ALA A 42 2.73 -5.75 -17.46
N GLU A 43 3.53 -4.68 -17.47
CA GLU A 43 3.22 -3.43 -16.78
C GLU A 43 1.95 -2.78 -17.35
N SER A 44 1.82 -2.70 -18.69
CA SER A 44 0.59 -2.21 -19.31
C SER A 44 -0.64 -3.00 -18.88
N LYS A 45 -0.54 -4.33 -18.83
CA LYS A 45 -1.64 -5.18 -18.37
C LYS A 45 -1.96 -4.93 -16.91
N PHE A 46 -0.95 -4.83 -16.07
CA PHE A 46 -1.13 -4.54 -14.66
C PHE A 46 -1.83 -3.20 -14.47
N GLU A 47 -1.30 -2.10 -15.00
CA GLU A 47 -1.86 -0.77 -14.78
C GLU A 47 -3.30 -0.63 -15.30
N LYS A 48 -3.66 -1.35 -16.36
CA LYS A 48 -5.04 -1.40 -16.88
C LYS A 48 -5.98 -2.33 -16.11
N GLY A 49 -5.52 -3.00 -15.06
CA GLY A 49 -6.30 -4.01 -14.33
C GLY A 49 -6.62 -5.23 -15.18
N GLU A 50 -5.71 -5.62 -16.05
CA GLU A 50 -5.81 -6.74 -16.99
C GLU A 50 -4.76 -7.83 -16.71
N ASP A 51 -4.19 -7.82 -15.52
CA ASP A 51 -3.08 -8.68 -15.07
C ASP A 51 -3.54 -10.07 -14.57
N THR A 52 -4.55 -10.64 -15.19
CA THR A 52 -4.99 -12.01 -14.86
C THR A 52 -3.88 -13.03 -15.14
N SER A 53 -3.90 -14.15 -14.41
CA SER A 53 -2.89 -15.20 -14.52
C SER A 53 -2.54 -15.61 -15.96
N PRO A 54 -3.51 -15.85 -16.88
CA PRO A 54 -3.19 -16.15 -18.29
C PRO A 54 -2.48 -15.01 -19.04
N ARG A 55 -2.71 -13.76 -18.63
CA ARG A 55 -2.11 -12.59 -19.29
C ARG A 55 -0.69 -12.27 -18.79
N MET A 56 -0.38 -12.68 -17.57
CA MET A 56 0.97 -12.59 -17.00
C MET A 56 1.86 -13.78 -17.40
N LEU A 57 1.27 -14.88 -17.88
CA LEU A 57 1.99 -16.09 -18.26
C LEU A 57 3.17 -15.85 -19.23
N PRO A 58 3.08 -14.98 -20.25
CA PRO A 58 4.22 -14.71 -21.13
C PRO A 58 5.45 -14.19 -20.38
N LEU A 59 5.27 -13.29 -19.40
CA LEU A 59 6.39 -12.82 -18.57
C LEU A 59 6.95 -13.96 -17.71
N VAL A 60 6.06 -14.75 -17.08
CA VAL A 60 6.47 -15.90 -16.24
C VAL A 60 7.32 -16.89 -17.04
N GLN A 61 6.92 -17.20 -18.27
CA GLN A 61 7.67 -18.11 -19.16
C GLN A 61 9.06 -17.56 -19.54
N ARG A 62 9.22 -16.24 -19.56
CA ARG A 62 10.48 -15.58 -19.91
C ARG A 62 11.44 -15.39 -18.72
N MET A 63 11.00 -15.64 -17.47
CA MET A 63 11.82 -15.35 -16.29
C MET A 63 13.18 -16.04 -16.29
N ASN A 64 13.27 -17.28 -16.78
CA ASN A 64 14.55 -17.98 -16.88
C ASN A 64 15.48 -17.36 -17.93
N ASP A 65 14.94 -16.93 -19.07
CA ASP A 65 15.72 -16.27 -20.12
C ASP A 65 16.21 -14.90 -19.65
N ILE A 66 15.34 -14.14 -18.97
CA ILE A 66 15.67 -12.84 -18.36
C ILE A 66 16.81 -13.00 -17.35
N ARG A 67 16.73 -14.01 -16.47
CA ARG A 67 17.77 -14.27 -15.47
C ARG A 67 19.11 -14.63 -16.11
N ARG A 68 19.11 -15.44 -17.17
CA ARG A 68 20.34 -15.92 -17.83
C ARG A 68 20.93 -14.91 -18.81
N GLY A 69 20.10 -14.25 -19.57
CA GLY A 69 20.52 -13.42 -20.71
C GLY A 69 20.33 -11.91 -20.50
N GLY A 70 19.45 -11.51 -19.57
CA GLY A 70 19.14 -10.12 -19.30
C GLY A 70 20.08 -9.45 -18.30
N THR A 71 19.78 -8.20 -17.99
CA THR A 71 20.45 -7.45 -16.93
C THR A 71 19.74 -7.60 -15.59
N PRO A 72 20.44 -7.38 -14.45
CA PRO A 72 19.80 -7.38 -13.12
C PRO A 72 18.66 -6.38 -13.00
N ASP A 73 18.70 -5.26 -13.73
CA ASP A 73 17.64 -4.25 -13.74
C ASP A 73 16.34 -4.80 -14.32
N ILE A 74 16.42 -5.54 -15.42
CA ILE A 74 15.24 -6.17 -16.05
C ILE A 74 14.75 -7.34 -15.21
N GLU A 75 15.65 -8.14 -14.63
CA GLU A 75 15.31 -9.23 -13.71
C GLU A 75 14.56 -8.69 -12.48
N PHE A 76 15.05 -7.60 -11.89
CA PHE A 76 14.38 -6.90 -10.78
C PHE A 76 13.00 -6.37 -11.19
N ALA A 77 12.90 -5.72 -12.36
CA ALA A 77 11.65 -5.19 -12.86
C ALA A 77 10.61 -6.29 -13.11
N ALA A 78 11.00 -7.38 -13.74
CA ALA A 78 10.12 -8.51 -14.04
C ALA A 78 9.57 -9.15 -12.77
N ASN A 79 10.43 -9.41 -11.77
CA ASN A 79 10.01 -9.93 -10.48
C ASN A 79 9.10 -8.93 -9.74
N GLY A 80 9.42 -7.64 -9.77
CA GLY A 80 8.58 -6.59 -9.17
C GLY A 80 7.17 -6.56 -9.75
N LEU A 81 7.02 -6.75 -11.06
CA LEU A 81 5.71 -6.85 -11.72
C LEU A 81 4.95 -8.10 -11.28
N LEU A 82 5.61 -9.25 -11.19
CA LEU A 82 4.99 -10.48 -10.70
C LEU A 82 4.54 -10.33 -9.25
N VAL A 83 5.37 -9.75 -8.38
CA VAL A 83 5.02 -9.49 -6.98
C VAL A 83 3.80 -8.58 -6.87
N ARG A 84 3.73 -7.50 -7.67
CA ARG A 84 2.57 -6.60 -7.68
C ARG A 84 1.30 -7.32 -8.13
N SER A 85 1.39 -8.17 -9.16
CA SER A 85 0.25 -8.95 -9.66
C SER A 85 -0.21 -10.01 -8.66
N LEU A 86 0.72 -10.74 -8.03
CA LEU A 86 0.41 -11.69 -6.96
C LEU A 86 -0.30 -11.00 -5.78
N LEU A 87 0.21 -9.85 -5.36
CA LEU A 87 -0.38 -9.08 -4.28
C LEU A 87 -1.78 -8.58 -4.64
N ALA A 88 -1.97 -8.06 -5.85
CA ALA A 88 -3.28 -7.64 -6.34
C ALA A 88 -4.28 -8.81 -6.45
N GLY A 89 -3.79 -10.02 -6.66
CA GLY A 89 -4.56 -11.27 -6.66
C GLY A 89 -4.80 -11.89 -5.28
N GLY A 90 -4.36 -11.26 -4.19
CA GLY A 90 -4.50 -11.80 -2.83
C GLY A 90 -3.48 -12.85 -2.43
N GLN A 91 -2.48 -13.12 -3.28
CA GLN A 91 -1.45 -14.15 -3.08
C GLN A 91 -0.24 -13.57 -2.33
N SER A 92 -0.48 -13.00 -1.15
CA SER A 92 0.56 -12.30 -0.37
C SER A 92 1.71 -13.21 0.07
N ALA A 93 1.44 -14.49 0.36
CA ALA A 93 2.47 -15.46 0.73
C ALA A 93 3.43 -15.73 -0.45
N ASP A 94 2.90 -15.92 -1.66
CA ASP A 94 3.71 -16.14 -2.87
C ASP A 94 4.49 -14.87 -3.25
N ALA A 95 3.87 -13.70 -3.10
CA ALA A 95 4.52 -12.42 -3.29
C ALA A 95 5.71 -12.26 -2.34
N ARG A 96 5.52 -12.55 -1.04
CA ARG A 96 6.59 -12.51 -0.03
C ARG A 96 7.72 -13.47 -0.35
N LYS A 97 7.39 -14.71 -0.69
CA LYS A 97 8.36 -15.73 -1.08
C LYS A 97 9.19 -15.26 -2.28
N THR A 98 8.54 -14.73 -3.32
CA THR A 98 9.22 -14.24 -4.52
C THR A 98 10.21 -13.12 -4.20
N VAL A 99 9.84 -12.16 -3.34
CA VAL A 99 10.75 -11.08 -2.93
C VAL A 99 11.90 -11.62 -2.09
N ALA A 100 11.64 -12.51 -1.13
CA ALA A 100 12.67 -13.07 -0.26
C ALA A 100 13.70 -13.91 -1.05
N ASP A 101 13.24 -14.72 -2.00
CA ASP A 101 14.10 -15.50 -2.86
C ASP A 101 14.97 -14.61 -3.77
N LEU A 102 14.37 -13.54 -4.33
CA LEU A 102 15.11 -12.58 -5.15
C LEU A 102 16.13 -11.80 -4.31
N HIS A 103 15.75 -11.38 -3.08
CA HIS A 103 16.64 -10.66 -2.17
C HIS A 103 17.90 -11.48 -1.88
N ARG A 104 17.72 -12.75 -1.47
CA ARG A 104 18.84 -13.66 -1.22
C ARG A 104 19.74 -13.83 -2.46
N GLN A 105 19.16 -14.07 -3.64
CA GLN A 105 19.91 -14.23 -4.89
C GLN A 105 20.70 -12.96 -5.26
N PHE A 106 20.14 -11.78 -5.01
CA PHE A 106 20.82 -10.51 -5.32
C PHE A 106 21.89 -10.19 -4.28
N GLU A 107 21.69 -10.57 -3.04
CA GLU A 107 22.70 -10.46 -1.97
C GLU A 107 23.91 -11.37 -2.29
N GLU A 108 23.67 -12.66 -2.63
CA GLU A 108 24.71 -13.60 -3.05
C GLU A 108 25.49 -13.13 -4.29
N ARG A 109 24.86 -12.35 -5.17
CA ARG A 109 25.47 -11.76 -6.38
C ARG A 109 26.03 -10.35 -6.14
N GLU A 110 26.09 -9.87 -4.91
CA GLU A 110 26.56 -8.54 -4.51
C GLU A 110 25.82 -7.36 -5.19
N LEU A 111 24.58 -7.58 -5.62
CA LEU A 111 23.72 -6.60 -6.27
C LEU A 111 23.00 -5.70 -5.23
N THR A 112 23.78 -5.13 -4.31
CA THR A 112 23.28 -4.44 -3.10
C THR A 112 22.40 -3.23 -3.38
N ARG A 113 22.55 -2.57 -4.54
CA ARG A 113 21.75 -1.39 -4.92
C ARG A 113 20.23 -1.66 -5.01
N PHE A 114 19.82 -2.92 -5.17
CA PHE A 114 18.41 -3.30 -5.29
C PHE A 114 17.78 -3.66 -3.93
N LEU A 115 18.59 -4.07 -2.95
CA LEU A 115 18.10 -4.59 -1.66
C LEU A 115 17.18 -3.59 -0.92
N PRO A 116 17.47 -2.27 -0.86
CA PRO A 116 16.59 -1.33 -0.18
C PRO A 116 15.17 -1.27 -0.77
N ASN A 117 15.02 -1.45 -2.08
CA ASN A 117 13.71 -1.49 -2.72
C ASN A 117 12.99 -2.82 -2.49
N MET A 118 13.70 -3.94 -2.35
CA MET A 118 13.12 -5.23 -1.97
C MET A 118 12.66 -5.22 -0.51
N ASP A 119 13.44 -4.62 0.39
CA ASP A 119 13.01 -4.37 1.77
C ASP A 119 11.72 -3.54 1.83
N ALA A 120 11.61 -2.51 0.99
CA ALA A 120 10.38 -1.72 0.88
C ALA A 120 9.22 -2.53 0.27
N MET A 121 9.48 -3.48 -0.65
CA MET A 121 8.45 -4.41 -1.13
C MET A 121 7.93 -5.31 -0.01
N LEU A 122 8.81 -5.87 0.82
CA LEU A 122 8.41 -6.67 1.99
C LEU A 122 7.57 -5.84 2.97
N CYS A 123 7.97 -4.60 3.24
CA CYS A 123 7.18 -3.67 4.04
C CYS A 123 5.78 -3.42 3.44
N ARG A 124 5.64 -3.23 2.13
CA ARG A 124 4.32 -3.09 1.50
C ARG A 124 3.47 -4.36 1.61
N ILE A 125 4.08 -5.54 1.52
CA ILE A 125 3.36 -6.80 1.75
C ILE A 125 2.88 -6.87 3.20
N ALA A 126 3.72 -6.48 4.17
CA ALA A 126 3.33 -6.39 5.57
C ALA A 126 2.14 -5.43 5.78
N LEU A 127 2.15 -4.25 5.15
CA LEU A 127 1.02 -3.31 5.18
C LEU A 127 -0.27 -3.93 4.63
N HIS A 128 -0.20 -4.69 3.52
CA HIS A 128 -1.38 -5.35 2.94
C HIS A 128 -1.92 -6.44 3.87
N THR A 129 -1.05 -7.23 4.47
CA THR A 129 -1.44 -8.31 5.41
C THR A 129 -1.81 -7.81 6.80
N GLY A 130 -1.62 -6.51 7.08
CA GLY A 130 -1.93 -5.89 8.37
C GLY A 130 -0.86 -6.12 9.44
N ASP A 131 0.33 -6.59 9.05
CA ASP A 131 1.50 -6.71 9.94
C ASP A 131 2.19 -5.33 10.06
N LEU A 132 1.58 -4.49 10.89
CA LEU A 132 2.09 -3.14 11.10
C LEU A 132 3.37 -3.13 11.95
N ASP A 133 3.65 -4.16 12.72
CA ASP A 133 4.87 -4.24 13.53
C ASP A 133 6.09 -4.46 12.62
N GLU A 134 5.99 -5.32 11.61
CA GLU A 134 7.04 -5.48 10.59
C GLU A 134 7.24 -4.17 9.78
N ALA A 135 6.14 -3.52 9.39
CA ALA A 135 6.21 -2.25 8.68
C ALA A 135 6.89 -1.16 9.51
N ASP A 136 6.62 -1.09 10.82
CA ASP A 136 7.26 -0.15 11.74
C ASP A 136 8.75 -0.43 11.95
N VAL A 137 9.16 -1.69 11.94
CA VAL A 137 10.59 -2.05 11.97
C VAL A 137 11.30 -1.51 10.74
N TRP A 138 10.73 -1.74 9.53
CA TRP A 138 11.28 -1.19 8.30
C TRP A 138 11.35 0.34 8.35
N TYR A 139 10.28 1.01 8.80
CA TYR A 139 10.22 2.46 8.89
C TYR A 139 11.31 3.03 9.80
N ARG A 140 11.53 2.42 10.97
CA ARG A 140 12.54 2.89 11.92
C ARG A 140 13.98 2.64 11.50
N VAL A 141 14.23 1.54 10.76
CA VAL A 141 15.60 1.07 10.48
C VAL A 141 16.04 1.41 9.07
N LYS A 142 15.14 1.32 8.09
CA LYS A 142 15.48 1.31 6.65
C LYS A 142 14.86 2.45 5.84
N ALA A 143 13.81 3.12 6.33
CA ALA A 143 13.18 4.22 5.60
C ALA A 143 14.14 5.39 5.37
N PRO A 144 14.02 6.12 4.25
CA PRO A 144 14.83 7.30 3.99
C PRO A 144 14.63 8.38 5.06
N ARG A 145 15.71 8.99 5.55
CA ARG A 145 15.67 10.00 6.63
C ARG A 145 15.91 11.44 6.16
N GLU A 146 16.11 11.63 4.86
CA GLU A 146 16.46 12.93 4.29
C GLU A 146 15.27 13.50 3.50
N PRO A 147 14.34 14.25 4.16
CA PRO A 147 13.15 14.76 3.48
C PRO A 147 13.43 15.96 2.57
N MET A 148 14.57 16.64 2.73
CA MET A 148 14.88 17.89 2.02
C MET A 148 15.50 17.67 0.63
N HIS A 149 16.09 16.49 0.36
CA HIS A 149 16.73 16.16 -0.91
C HIS A 149 16.19 14.86 -1.47
N ILE A 150 15.27 14.96 -2.43
CA ILE A 150 14.71 13.79 -3.08
C ILE A 150 15.79 13.08 -3.90
N ASN A 151 16.18 11.90 -3.45
CA ASN A 151 16.91 10.96 -4.26
C ASN A 151 15.92 10.11 -5.06
N ILE A 152 15.87 10.33 -6.36
CA ILE A 152 14.97 9.66 -7.28
C ILE A 152 15.03 8.13 -7.22
N LEU A 153 16.21 7.57 -6.95
CA LEU A 153 16.39 6.13 -6.83
C LEU A 153 15.66 5.56 -5.61
N LYS A 154 15.38 6.41 -4.61
CA LYS A 154 14.64 6.06 -3.39
C LYS A 154 13.13 6.34 -3.49
N ARG A 155 12.59 6.79 -4.63
CA ARG A 155 11.17 7.18 -4.74
C ARG A 155 10.20 6.08 -4.28
N TYR A 156 10.49 4.82 -4.58
CA TYR A 156 9.68 3.70 -4.14
C TYR A 156 9.64 3.59 -2.61
N GLN A 157 10.77 3.89 -1.96
CA GLN A 157 10.91 3.90 -0.51
C GLN A 157 10.15 5.09 0.12
N TYR A 158 10.17 6.29 -0.50
CA TYR A 158 9.37 7.44 -0.02
C TYR A 158 7.87 7.16 -0.08
N PHE A 159 7.36 6.59 -1.16
CA PHE A 159 5.95 6.16 -1.20
C PHE A 159 5.64 5.12 -0.13
N THR A 160 6.52 4.16 0.09
CA THR A 160 6.34 3.14 1.15
C THR A 160 6.35 3.78 2.53
N GLN A 161 7.24 4.75 2.76
CA GLN A 161 7.31 5.52 4.00
C GLN A 161 5.99 6.25 4.27
N ALA A 162 5.46 6.98 3.28
CA ALA A 162 4.17 7.66 3.41
C ALA A 162 3.03 6.67 3.71
N MET A 163 3.04 5.47 3.11
CA MET A 163 2.06 4.42 3.41
C MET A 163 2.15 3.95 4.86
N VAL A 164 3.35 3.75 5.41
CA VAL A 164 3.53 3.39 6.83
C VAL A 164 3.04 4.51 7.75
N GLU A 165 3.34 5.76 7.41
CA GLU A 165 2.89 6.93 8.16
C GLU A 165 1.36 7.02 8.19
N LEU A 166 0.68 6.79 7.04
CA LEU A 166 -0.78 6.73 6.96
C LEU A 166 -1.38 5.58 7.78
N ALA A 167 -0.78 4.38 7.70
CA ALA A 167 -1.23 3.22 8.46
C ALA A 167 -1.07 3.42 9.98
N ASN A 168 -0.14 4.29 10.39
CA ASN A 168 0.06 4.67 11.80
C ASN A 168 -0.74 5.93 12.22
N GLY A 169 -1.67 6.42 11.38
CA GLY A 169 -2.46 7.60 11.69
C GLY A 169 -1.65 8.89 11.78
N LYS A 170 -0.58 9.01 10.99
CA LYS A 170 0.30 10.17 10.93
C LYS A 170 0.21 10.89 9.57
N PRO A 171 -0.98 11.41 9.19
CA PRO A 171 -1.17 11.99 7.87
C PRO A 171 -0.32 13.25 7.62
N ASP A 172 -0.01 14.04 8.66
CA ASP A 172 0.89 15.20 8.50
C ASP A 172 2.31 14.76 8.11
N SER A 173 2.82 13.69 8.73
CA SER A 173 4.13 13.12 8.36
C SER A 173 4.11 12.61 6.91
N ALA A 174 3.03 11.92 6.50
CA ALA A 174 2.87 11.45 5.12
C ALA A 174 2.87 12.62 4.11
N LEU A 175 2.18 13.72 4.42
CA LEU A 175 2.20 14.92 3.57
C LEU A 175 3.61 15.52 3.47
N LEU A 176 4.35 15.59 4.59
CA LEU A 176 5.75 16.06 4.58
C LEU A 176 6.66 15.16 3.74
N THR A 177 6.44 13.86 3.73
CA THR A 177 7.18 12.90 2.90
C THR A 177 6.81 13.04 1.41
N LEU A 178 5.54 13.31 1.09
CA LEU A 178 5.03 13.34 -0.30
C LEU A 178 5.28 14.69 -0.99
N THR A 179 5.12 15.82 -0.30
CA THR A 179 5.19 17.15 -0.90
C THR A 179 6.47 17.40 -1.72
N PRO A 180 7.69 17.03 -1.26
CA PRO A 180 8.89 17.24 -2.05
C PRO A 180 8.97 16.41 -3.34
N MET A 181 8.13 15.38 -3.49
CA MET A 181 8.12 14.54 -4.69
C MET A 181 7.35 15.16 -5.86
N GLU A 182 6.43 16.10 -5.60
CA GLU A 182 5.56 16.66 -6.63
C GLU A 182 6.32 17.40 -7.74
N PRO A 183 7.25 18.33 -7.44
CA PRO A 183 8.03 18.99 -8.47
C PRO A 183 8.80 18.02 -9.35
N TYR A 184 9.32 16.98 -8.74
CA TYR A 184 10.05 15.91 -9.45
C TYR A 184 9.15 15.11 -10.38
N CYS A 185 7.99 14.65 -9.90
CA CYS A 185 7.04 13.89 -10.71
C CYS A 185 6.58 14.70 -11.93
N THR A 186 6.33 15.99 -11.74
CA THR A 186 5.92 16.93 -12.79
C THR A 186 7.03 17.16 -13.81
N ALA A 187 8.23 17.53 -13.37
CA ALA A 187 9.35 17.83 -14.24
C ALA A 187 9.80 16.64 -15.08
N CYS A 188 9.70 15.44 -14.53
CA CYS A 188 10.08 14.18 -15.22
C CYS A 188 8.92 13.53 -15.97
N MET A 189 7.72 14.14 -16.00
CA MET A 189 6.51 13.56 -16.62
C MET A 189 6.24 12.13 -16.17
N ARG A 190 6.31 11.89 -14.84
CA ARG A 190 6.12 10.57 -14.24
C ARG A 190 4.66 10.38 -13.84
N TYR A 191 3.82 10.06 -14.81
CA TYR A 191 2.36 10.01 -14.63
C TYR A 191 1.90 8.95 -13.62
N ILE A 192 2.49 7.76 -13.62
CA ILE A 192 2.17 6.72 -12.64
C ILE A 192 2.54 7.20 -11.24
N ASP A 193 3.75 7.74 -11.05
CA ASP A 193 4.18 8.29 -9.75
C ASP A 193 3.30 9.48 -9.33
N THR A 194 2.89 10.34 -10.30
CA THR A 194 1.97 11.47 -10.05
C THR A 194 0.60 10.98 -9.54
N ILE A 195 0.04 9.93 -10.13
CA ILE A 195 -1.22 9.35 -9.66
C ILE A 195 -1.05 8.79 -8.25
N HIS A 196 0.00 8.00 -7.99
CA HIS A 196 0.28 7.49 -6.65
C HIS A 196 0.43 8.62 -5.62
N LEU A 197 1.18 9.68 -5.96
CA LEU A 197 1.38 10.85 -5.13
C LEU A 197 0.05 11.50 -4.76
N LYS A 198 -0.77 11.81 -5.76
CA LYS A 198 -2.05 12.50 -5.57
C LYS A 198 -3.07 11.64 -4.81
N VAL A 199 -3.13 10.33 -5.05
CA VAL A 199 -4.00 9.42 -4.28
C VAL A 199 -3.57 9.34 -2.81
N LEU A 200 -2.27 9.20 -2.53
CA LEU A 200 -1.78 9.19 -1.15
C LEU A 200 -1.99 10.53 -0.44
N THR A 201 -1.80 11.65 -1.14
CA THR A 201 -2.11 12.99 -0.63
C THR A 201 -3.60 13.12 -0.29
N ALA A 202 -4.49 12.64 -1.17
CA ALA A 202 -5.93 12.64 -0.91
C ALA A 202 -6.30 11.79 0.31
N ILE A 203 -5.71 10.59 0.46
CA ILE A 203 -5.92 9.74 1.63
C ILE A 203 -5.45 10.45 2.91
N ALA A 204 -4.27 11.10 2.87
CA ALA A 204 -3.75 11.85 4.01
C ALA A 204 -4.68 13.00 4.44
N LEU A 205 -5.14 13.80 3.49
CA LEU A 205 -6.09 14.89 3.74
C LEU A 205 -7.44 14.37 4.27
N TYR A 206 -7.93 13.27 3.70
CA TYR A 206 -9.17 12.64 4.17
C TYR A 206 -9.05 12.14 5.62
N GLN A 207 -7.93 11.52 5.99
CA GLN A 207 -7.66 11.13 7.38
C GLN A 207 -7.64 12.33 8.34
N LYS A 208 -7.21 13.51 7.87
CA LYS A 208 -7.26 14.77 8.61
C LYS A 208 -8.65 15.41 8.66
N ARG A 209 -9.64 14.84 7.97
CA ARG A 209 -10.96 15.45 7.74
C ARG A 209 -10.89 16.79 7.03
N ASP A 210 -9.90 16.99 6.18
CA ASP A 210 -9.70 18.17 5.37
C ASP A 210 -10.36 17.96 4.01
N GLU A 211 -11.38 18.75 3.68
CA GLU A 211 -12.16 18.65 2.43
C GLU A 211 -11.34 18.91 1.17
N ALA A 212 -10.13 19.48 1.31
CA ALA A 212 -9.18 19.68 0.22
C ALA A 212 -8.73 18.34 -0.43
N TRP A 213 -9.03 17.18 0.17
CA TRP A 213 -8.74 15.87 -0.41
C TRP A 213 -9.32 15.66 -1.81
N ARG A 214 -10.42 16.36 -2.15
CA ARG A 214 -11.12 16.22 -3.44
C ARG A 214 -10.28 16.64 -4.62
N GLU A 215 -9.50 17.70 -4.46
CA GLU A 215 -8.69 18.25 -5.56
C GLU A 215 -7.61 17.25 -6.02
N PRO A 216 -6.69 16.73 -5.17
CA PRO A 216 -5.69 15.78 -5.61
C PRO A 216 -6.32 14.46 -6.09
N LEU A 217 -7.44 13.99 -5.50
CA LEU A 217 -8.11 12.79 -6.00
C LEU A 217 -8.67 13.00 -7.40
N THR A 218 -9.38 14.11 -7.64
CA THR A 218 -9.91 14.44 -8.97
C THR A 218 -8.82 14.50 -10.02
N ALA A 219 -7.70 15.14 -9.70
CA ALA A 219 -6.56 15.23 -10.60
C ALA A 219 -5.93 13.84 -10.88
N ALA A 220 -5.84 12.98 -9.86
CA ALA A 220 -5.37 11.60 -10.01
C ALA A 220 -6.29 10.78 -10.93
N LEU A 221 -7.61 10.90 -10.73
CA LEU A 221 -8.60 10.17 -11.54
C LEU A 221 -8.62 10.64 -12.98
N ALA A 222 -8.53 11.94 -13.24
CA ALA A 222 -8.47 12.50 -14.60
C ALA A 222 -7.27 11.92 -15.36
N LEU A 223 -6.10 11.90 -14.72
CA LEU A 223 -4.89 11.35 -15.30
C LEU A 223 -4.99 9.82 -15.48
N ALA A 224 -5.54 9.10 -14.50
CA ALA A 224 -5.74 7.66 -14.59
C ALA A 224 -6.74 7.27 -15.70
N GLU A 225 -7.81 8.04 -15.89
CA GLU A 225 -8.77 7.83 -16.97
C GLU A 225 -8.15 8.05 -18.33
N GLU A 226 -7.38 9.13 -18.51
CA GLU A 226 -6.68 9.44 -19.77
C GLU A 226 -5.81 8.27 -20.24
N TYR A 227 -5.04 7.68 -19.32
CA TYR A 227 -4.18 6.53 -19.60
C TYR A 227 -4.87 5.17 -19.43
N ARG A 228 -6.14 5.14 -19.05
CA ARG A 228 -6.94 3.94 -18.78
C ARG A 228 -6.36 3.07 -17.67
N PHE A 229 -5.64 3.66 -16.75
CA PHE A 229 -5.09 2.98 -15.59
C PHE A 229 -6.19 2.69 -14.56
N ILE A 230 -6.13 1.51 -13.99
CA ILE A 230 -7.03 1.03 -12.93
C ILE A 230 -6.22 0.73 -11.67
N ARG A 231 -5.14 -0.08 -11.81
CA ARG A 231 -4.36 -0.56 -10.67
C ARG A 231 -3.65 0.55 -9.92
N THR A 232 -3.19 1.59 -10.61
CA THR A 232 -2.51 2.74 -9.99
C THR A 232 -3.37 3.41 -8.90
N VAL A 233 -4.70 3.31 -9.00
CA VAL A 233 -5.65 3.80 -7.99
C VAL A 233 -6.16 2.66 -7.12
N SER A 234 -6.57 1.54 -7.73
CA SER A 234 -7.28 0.47 -7.02
C SER A 234 -6.42 -0.30 -6.02
N VAL A 235 -5.10 -0.31 -6.16
CA VAL A 235 -4.19 -0.92 -5.18
C VAL A 235 -4.31 -0.31 -3.78
N TYR A 236 -4.91 0.87 -3.66
CA TYR A 236 -5.20 1.50 -2.37
C TYR A 236 -6.51 1.01 -1.73
N GLY A 237 -7.30 0.20 -2.41
CA GLY A 237 -8.45 -0.56 -1.92
C GLY A 237 -9.25 0.10 -0.81
N ALA A 238 -9.16 -0.46 0.40
CA ALA A 238 -9.91 0.00 1.56
C ALA A 238 -9.63 1.46 1.94
N ALA A 239 -8.43 1.98 1.65
CA ALA A 239 -8.08 3.36 2.00
C ALA A 239 -8.69 4.39 1.06
N VAL A 240 -8.82 4.07 -0.24
CA VAL A 240 -9.35 5.02 -1.24
C VAL A 240 -10.86 4.85 -1.48
N LEU A 241 -11.45 3.70 -1.14
CA LEU A 241 -12.86 3.42 -1.38
C LEU A 241 -13.81 4.47 -0.78
N PRO A 242 -13.67 4.90 0.49
CA PRO A 242 -14.55 5.92 1.05
C PRO A 242 -14.48 7.26 0.33
N LEU A 243 -13.29 7.64 -0.18
CA LEU A 243 -13.09 8.86 -0.93
C LEU A 243 -13.80 8.78 -2.28
N LEU A 244 -13.69 7.64 -2.96
CA LEU A 244 -14.35 7.42 -4.26
C LEU A 244 -15.87 7.34 -4.14
N ASP A 245 -16.40 6.75 -3.08
CA ASP A 245 -17.83 6.71 -2.80
C ASP A 245 -18.40 8.12 -2.46
N ALA A 246 -17.56 9.03 -1.92
CA ALA A 246 -17.93 10.41 -1.59
C ALA A 246 -17.65 11.43 -2.71
N LEU A 247 -17.01 11.01 -3.81
CA LEU A 247 -16.67 11.88 -4.94
C LEU A 247 -17.63 11.66 -6.10
N GLU A 248 -18.28 12.73 -6.55
CA GLU A 248 -19.02 12.70 -7.80
C GLU A 248 -18.06 12.78 -9.01
N TRP A 249 -17.99 11.70 -9.77
CA TRP A 249 -17.15 11.61 -10.96
C TRP A 249 -17.95 11.90 -12.24
N SER A 250 -17.53 12.91 -12.97
CA SER A 250 -18.19 13.33 -14.23
C SER A 250 -17.52 12.82 -15.51
N GLY A 251 -16.44 12.03 -15.40
CA GLY A 251 -15.70 11.47 -16.52
C GLY A 251 -16.36 10.22 -17.13
N ASN A 252 -15.56 9.36 -17.73
CA ASN A 252 -16.05 8.17 -18.44
C ASN A 252 -16.69 7.14 -17.50
N ALA A 253 -17.99 7.00 -17.56
CA ALA A 253 -18.77 6.10 -16.70
C ALA A 253 -18.34 4.62 -16.81
N LYS A 254 -17.94 4.15 -18.01
CA LYS A 254 -17.50 2.75 -18.20
C LYS A 254 -16.16 2.50 -17.52
N TRP A 255 -15.23 3.42 -17.65
CA TRP A 255 -13.93 3.34 -16.95
C TRP A 255 -14.14 3.41 -15.44
N HIS A 256 -14.92 4.36 -14.95
CA HIS A 256 -15.21 4.53 -13.53
C HIS A 256 -15.88 3.28 -12.93
N LYS A 257 -16.85 2.68 -13.62
CA LYS A 257 -17.46 1.42 -13.17
C LYS A 257 -16.44 0.30 -13.01
N ARG A 258 -15.46 0.19 -13.93
CA ARG A 258 -14.37 -0.79 -13.83
C ARG A 258 -13.45 -0.48 -12.65
N LEU A 259 -13.08 0.79 -12.48
CA LEU A 259 -12.27 1.24 -11.35
C LEU A 259 -12.94 0.88 -10.02
N MET A 260 -14.21 1.23 -9.84
CA MET A 260 -14.95 0.95 -8.60
C MET A 260 -15.07 -0.55 -8.32
N ALA A 261 -15.27 -1.38 -9.34
CA ALA A 261 -15.32 -2.83 -9.20
C ALA A 261 -13.97 -3.37 -8.69
N ASP A 262 -12.87 -2.88 -9.25
CA ASP A 262 -11.52 -3.31 -8.88
C ASP A 262 -11.12 -2.79 -7.47
N VAL A 263 -11.43 -1.54 -7.14
CA VAL A 263 -11.20 -0.97 -5.80
C VAL A 263 -11.94 -1.78 -4.73
N ARG A 264 -13.21 -2.14 -4.97
CA ARG A 264 -13.99 -2.97 -4.02
C ARG A 264 -13.40 -4.37 -3.88
N ALA A 265 -12.91 -4.95 -4.96
CA ALA A 265 -12.21 -6.24 -4.92
C ALA A 265 -10.93 -6.15 -4.08
N GLN A 266 -10.11 -5.12 -4.27
CA GLN A 266 -8.90 -4.89 -3.47
C GLN A 266 -9.24 -4.61 -2.00
N ALA A 267 -10.27 -3.83 -1.72
CA ALA A 267 -10.73 -3.57 -0.35
C ALA A 267 -11.22 -4.85 0.35
N ALA A 268 -11.85 -5.77 -0.39
CA ALA A 268 -12.29 -7.05 0.17
C ALA A 268 -11.10 -7.98 0.48
N ILE A 269 -10.05 -7.98 -0.36
CA ILE A 269 -8.84 -8.79 -0.14
C ILE A 269 -8.04 -8.23 1.04
N TYR A 270 -7.89 -6.90 1.13
CA TYR A 270 -7.08 -6.22 2.14
C TYR A 270 -7.88 -5.14 2.89
N PRO A 271 -8.85 -5.52 3.74
CA PRO A 271 -9.78 -4.57 4.36
C PRO A 271 -9.11 -3.62 5.37
N ARG A 272 -7.90 -3.96 5.83
CA ARG A 272 -7.13 -3.13 6.77
C ARG A 272 -6.02 -2.31 6.13
N PHE A 273 -5.82 -2.42 4.81
CA PHE A 273 -4.74 -1.72 4.12
C PHE A 273 -4.85 -0.19 4.28
N LEU A 274 -3.82 0.42 4.85
CA LEU A 274 -3.71 1.85 5.18
C LEU A 274 -4.87 2.39 6.04
N GLN A 275 -5.66 1.52 6.67
CA GLN A 275 -6.56 1.97 7.71
C GLN A 275 -5.72 2.35 8.93
N PRO A 276 -5.85 3.59 9.43
CA PRO A 276 -5.08 4.01 10.60
C PRO A 276 -5.27 3.01 11.74
N ARG A 277 -4.19 2.67 12.41
CA ARG A 277 -4.33 2.17 13.78
C ARG A 277 -5.10 3.27 14.50
N LEU A 278 -6.38 3.04 14.79
CA LEU A 278 -7.09 3.91 15.71
C LEU A 278 -6.20 3.98 16.93
N SER A 279 -5.72 5.17 17.30
CA SER A 279 -5.14 5.33 18.62
C SER A 279 -6.23 4.85 19.55
N MET A 280 -5.96 3.83 20.35
CA MET A 280 -7.03 3.21 21.15
C MET A 280 -7.60 4.21 22.17
N SER A 281 -6.89 5.32 22.44
CA SER A 281 -7.40 6.47 23.15
C SER A 281 -8.50 7.24 22.38
N GLU A 282 -8.48 7.21 21.04
CA GLU A 282 -9.53 7.79 20.18
C GLU A 282 -10.65 6.79 19.85
N ALA A 283 -10.33 5.48 19.89
CA ALA A 283 -11.32 4.42 19.65
C ALA A 283 -12.20 4.13 20.84
N LEU A 284 -11.69 4.34 22.06
CA LEU A 284 -12.47 4.20 23.28
C LEU A 284 -13.12 5.53 23.64
N THR A 285 -14.43 5.53 23.81
CA THR A 285 -15.12 6.68 24.41
C THR A 285 -14.65 6.89 25.85
N ALA A 286 -14.89 8.07 26.43
CA ALA A 286 -14.52 8.35 27.81
C ALA A 286 -15.12 7.31 28.79
N ALA A 287 -16.36 6.86 28.56
CA ALA A 287 -17.00 5.83 29.33
C ALA A 287 -16.35 4.46 29.19
N GLU A 288 -15.98 4.08 27.95
CA GLU A 288 -15.28 2.82 27.67
C GLU A 288 -13.86 2.81 28.25
N MET A 289 -13.17 3.96 28.26
CA MET A 289 -11.87 4.10 28.91
C MET A 289 -11.96 3.94 30.43
N GLN A 290 -13.00 4.50 31.05
CA GLN A 290 -13.26 4.29 32.49
C GLN A 290 -13.54 2.81 32.78
N VAL A 291 -14.39 2.17 31.97
CA VAL A 291 -14.66 0.73 32.11
C VAL A 291 -13.36 -0.10 31.89
N LEU A 292 -12.52 0.23 30.92
CA LEU A 292 -11.25 -0.47 30.71
C LEU A 292 -10.34 -0.37 31.95
N ARG A 293 -10.19 0.82 32.55
CA ARG A 293 -9.39 0.99 33.76
C ARG A 293 -9.90 0.11 34.92
N LEU A 294 -11.21 0.01 35.09
CA LEU A 294 -11.82 -0.83 36.12
C LEU A 294 -11.70 -2.34 35.81
N ILE A 295 -11.73 -2.72 34.52
CA ILE A 295 -11.39 -4.09 34.08
C ILE A 295 -9.94 -4.43 34.45
N CYS A 296 -9.01 -3.51 34.18
CA CYS A 296 -7.59 -3.71 34.50
C CYS A 296 -7.29 -3.70 36.01
N ALA A 297 -8.19 -3.09 36.81
CA ALA A 297 -8.18 -3.16 38.26
C ALA A 297 -8.95 -4.38 38.81
N ASP A 298 -9.22 -5.39 37.96
CA ASP A 298 -9.91 -6.63 38.30
C ASP A 298 -11.32 -6.49 38.92
N LYS A 299 -12.00 -5.35 38.65
CA LYS A 299 -13.36 -5.10 39.15
C LYS A 299 -14.40 -5.93 38.40
N SER A 300 -15.30 -6.56 39.08
CA SER A 300 -16.45 -7.27 38.49
C SER A 300 -17.43 -6.29 37.81
N ASN A 301 -18.30 -6.80 36.92
CA ASN A 301 -19.32 -5.96 36.27
C ASN A 301 -20.31 -5.32 37.27
N ALA A 302 -20.54 -5.95 38.43
CA ALA A 302 -21.37 -5.40 39.49
C ALA A 302 -20.69 -4.19 40.16
N GLU A 303 -19.42 -4.36 40.58
CA GLU A 303 -18.61 -3.27 41.13
C GLU A 303 -18.43 -2.10 40.17
N ILE A 304 -18.21 -2.40 38.86
CA ILE A 304 -18.13 -1.35 37.83
C ILE A 304 -19.43 -0.59 37.73
N GLY A 305 -20.56 -1.28 37.80
CA GLY A 305 -21.90 -0.65 37.81
C GLY A 305 -22.12 0.26 39.00
N GLU A 306 -21.68 -0.15 40.19
CA GLU A 306 -21.74 0.65 41.41
C GLU A 306 -20.81 1.88 41.31
N ILE A 307 -19.54 1.70 40.90
CA ILE A 307 -18.54 2.79 40.79
C ILE A 307 -19.00 3.85 39.78
N LEU A 308 -19.52 3.41 38.64
CA LEU A 308 -19.91 4.32 37.54
C LEU A 308 -21.40 4.75 37.62
N SER A 309 -22.15 4.26 38.64
CA SER A 309 -23.59 4.53 38.83
C SER A 309 -24.40 4.17 37.55
N ILE A 310 -24.10 3.04 36.89
CA ILE A 310 -24.81 2.54 35.73
C ILE A 310 -25.29 1.10 35.93
N ARG A 311 -26.30 0.69 35.17
CA ARG A 311 -26.84 -0.67 35.24
C ARG A 311 -25.80 -1.71 34.77
N VAL A 312 -25.80 -2.88 35.41
CA VAL A 312 -24.92 -4.01 35.04
C VAL A 312 -25.08 -4.42 33.56
N SER A 313 -26.28 -4.29 33.00
CA SER A 313 -26.51 -4.52 31.57
C SER A 313 -25.75 -3.53 30.70
N THR A 314 -25.69 -2.26 31.06
CA THR A 314 -24.91 -1.22 30.39
C THR A 314 -23.39 -1.49 30.50
N VAL A 315 -22.94 -1.93 31.69
CA VAL A 315 -21.56 -2.36 31.89
C VAL A 315 -21.17 -3.52 30.93
N LYS A 316 -22.04 -4.53 30.84
CA LYS A 316 -21.82 -5.66 29.91
C LYS A 316 -21.66 -5.19 28.45
N SER A 317 -22.48 -4.25 28.01
CA SER A 317 -22.35 -3.68 26.65
C SER A 317 -21.02 -2.93 26.47
N HIS A 318 -20.63 -2.10 27.45
CA HIS A 318 -19.32 -1.42 27.40
C HIS A 318 -18.16 -2.40 27.46
N VAL A 319 -18.21 -3.43 28.30
CA VAL A 319 -17.17 -4.48 28.36
C VAL A 319 -17.04 -5.18 27.01
N SER A 320 -18.14 -5.58 26.38
CA SER A 320 -18.14 -6.21 25.06
C SER A 320 -17.53 -5.29 23.99
N SER A 321 -17.91 -4.01 23.99
CA SER A 321 -17.36 -3.00 23.09
C SER A 321 -15.86 -2.80 23.31
N VAL A 322 -15.43 -2.68 24.56
CA VAL A 322 -14.01 -2.54 24.94
C VAL A 322 -13.19 -3.74 24.47
N LEU A 323 -13.63 -4.97 24.75
CA LEU A 323 -12.93 -6.18 24.34
C LEU A 323 -12.82 -6.28 22.81
N SER A 324 -13.92 -5.99 22.10
CA SER A 324 -13.94 -5.94 20.63
C SER A 324 -12.95 -4.90 20.09
N LYS A 325 -12.92 -3.70 20.67
CA LYS A 325 -12.01 -2.62 20.26
C LYS A 325 -10.55 -2.94 20.61
N LEU A 326 -10.28 -3.67 21.68
CA LEU A 326 -8.95 -4.17 22.04
C LEU A 326 -8.50 -5.36 21.16
N GLY A 327 -9.41 -5.93 20.35
CA GLY A 327 -9.13 -7.11 19.54
C GLY A 327 -8.91 -8.38 20.37
N VAL A 328 -9.49 -8.46 21.56
CA VAL A 328 -9.38 -9.62 22.46
C VAL A 328 -10.74 -10.24 22.72
N ASN A 329 -10.77 -11.56 22.93
CA ASN A 329 -12.00 -12.30 23.16
C ASN A 329 -12.31 -12.53 24.65
N ARG A 330 -11.30 -12.42 25.50
CA ARG A 330 -11.42 -12.71 26.94
C ARG A 330 -11.05 -11.50 27.77
N ARG A 331 -11.81 -11.30 28.85
CA ARG A 331 -11.56 -10.25 29.84
C ARG A 331 -10.16 -10.30 30.44
N SER A 332 -9.62 -11.51 30.68
CA SER A 332 -8.27 -11.71 31.19
C SER A 332 -7.16 -11.21 30.27
N GLU A 333 -7.45 -11.08 28.99
CA GLU A 333 -6.50 -10.59 27.97
C GLU A 333 -6.51 -9.06 27.89
N ALA A 334 -7.55 -8.40 28.38
CA ALA A 334 -7.74 -6.96 28.24
C ALA A 334 -6.62 -6.15 28.90
N ARG A 335 -6.13 -6.57 30.08
CA ARG A 335 -5.02 -5.89 30.78
C ARG A 335 -3.73 -5.94 29.99
N THR A 336 -3.37 -7.11 29.46
CA THR A 336 -2.17 -7.30 28.64
C THR A 336 -2.26 -6.48 27.35
N ALA A 337 -3.43 -6.50 26.70
CA ALA A 337 -3.68 -5.71 25.50
C ALA A 337 -3.62 -4.21 25.80
N ALA A 338 -4.23 -3.75 26.89
CA ALA A 338 -4.22 -2.34 27.29
C ALA A 338 -2.80 -1.83 27.61
N LYS A 339 -1.96 -2.63 28.29
CA LYS A 339 -0.55 -2.31 28.53
C LYS A 339 0.25 -2.28 27.21
N LYS A 340 0.07 -3.27 26.35
CA LYS A 340 0.73 -3.34 25.03
C LYS A 340 0.38 -2.15 24.14
N LEU A 341 -0.82 -1.58 24.32
CA LEU A 341 -1.33 -0.42 23.57
C LEU A 341 -1.10 0.91 24.31
N TRP A 342 -0.36 0.92 25.42
CA TRP A 342 -0.05 2.12 26.23
C TRP A 342 -1.29 2.88 26.73
N LEU A 343 -2.42 2.19 26.92
CA LEU A 343 -3.67 2.77 27.40
C LEU A 343 -3.73 2.94 28.93
N ILE A 344 -2.89 2.17 29.63
CA ILE A 344 -2.71 2.22 31.08
C ILE A 344 -1.23 2.20 31.39
N SER A 345 -0.79 2.91 32.45
CA SER A 345 0.58 2.89 32.93
C SER A 345 0.94 1.56 33.61
N GLU A 346 2.25 1.25 33.72
CA GLU A 346 2.70 0.01 34.37
C GLU A 346 2.31 -0.09 35.85
N ASP A 347 2.04 1.03 36.50
CA ASP A 347 1.73 1.15 37.92
C ASP A 347 0.22 1.16 38.24
N GLN A 348 -0.65 0.87 37.27
CA GLN A 348 -2.11 0.78 37.46
C GLN A 348 -2.67 -0.62 37.24
#